data_1c26655e50f12566de2660f43694eb9c
#
_entry.id   1c26655e50f12566de2660f43694eb9c
#
_cell.length_a   1.000
_cell.length_b   1.000
_cell.length_c   1.000
_cell.angle_alpha   90.00
_cell.angle_beta   90.00
_cell.angle_gamma   90.00
#
_symmetry.space_group_name_H-M   'P 1'
#
loop_
_entity.id
_entity.type
_entity.pdbx_description
1 polymer ?
#
loop_
_entity_poly.entity_id
_entity_poly.type
_entity_poly.pdbx_seq_one_letter_code
_entity_poly.pdbx_strand_id
1 'polypeptide(L)'
;LGAVGLDVHLGRNGAVALFDGVNGVEPQSETVWRQADKYQVPRLCFINKMDRIGADFERAVASLRERLHVHPIVMQIPIGWGPEFRGIIDLIDEKAIHFHSEDLGASYELDAIPPEMAESVREARRHMIEAAAEFSDSLMEKYLHGEPVTRDDIVPALRRAVLTRAAFPVFCGSS
;
A
#
# COMPACT_ATOMS: atom_id res chain seq x y z
N LEU A 1 -19.26 15.00 13.96
CA LEU A 1 -19.48 13.57 14.20
C LEU A 1 -18.19 12.86 13.87
N GLY A 2 -17.33 12.64 14.90
CA GLY A 2 -16.06 11.95 14.75
C GLY A 2 -16.31 10.46 14.50
N ALA A 3 -16.17 10.04 13.27
CA ALA A 3 -15.98 8.63 12.94
C ALA A 3 -14.49 8.35 12.99
N VAL A 4 -14.03 7.80 14.09
CA VAL A 4 -12.74 7.14 14.17
C VAL A 4 -12.85 5.88 13.31
N GLY A 5 -12.18 5.85 12.16
CA GLY A 5 -11.97 4.55 11.56
C GLY A 5 -11.96 4.39 10.06
N LEU A 6 -12.55 5.20 9.22
CA LEU A 6 -12.35 5.11 7.78
C LEU A 6 -12.65 6.44 7.12
N ASP A 7 -11.62 7.22 6.85
CA ASP A 7 -11.74 8.36 5.96
C ASP A 7 -11.65 7.86 4.51
N VAL A 8 -12.78 7.85 3.82
CA VAL A 8 -12.84 7.57 2.39
C VAL A 8 -12.87 8.89 1.66
N HIS A 9 -11.75 9.30 1.08
CA HIS A 9 -11.74 10.41 0.15
C HIS A 9 -12.30 9.96 -1.20
N LEU A 10 -13.59 10.22 -1.40
CA LEU A 10 -14.29 9.93 -2.65
C LEU A 10 -13.99 11.03 -3.68
N GLY A 11 -13.09 10.75 -4.60
CA GLY A 11 -13.07 11.44 -5.89
C GLY A 11 -14.14 10.89 -6.83
N ARG A 12 -14.45 11.60 -7.91
CA ARG A 12 -15.46 11.17 -8.91
C ARG A 12 -15.17 9.78 -9.51
N ASN A 13 -13.91 9.28 -9.40
CA ASN A 13 -13.45 8.07 -10.09
C ASN A 13 -12.77 7.04 -9.18
N GLY A 14 -12.73 7.23 -7.86
CA GLY A 14 -12.08 6.30 -6.94
C GLY A 14 -12.04 6.80 -5.49
N ALA A 15 -11.54 5.94 -4.60
CA ALA A 15 -11.43 6.22 -3.17
C ALA A 15 -10.08 5.78 -2.61
N VAL A 16 -9.67 6.39 -1.49
CA VAL A 16 -8.60 5.90 -0.63
C VAL A 16 -9.21 5.41 0.67
N ALA A 17 -9.03 4.13 0.97
CA ALA A 17 -9.48 3.52 2.21
C ALA A 17 -8.34 3.54 3.24
N LEU A 18 -8.53 4.25 4.35
CA LEU A 18 -7.57 4.38 5.42
C LEU A 18 -7.81 3.30 6.48
N PHE A 19 -6.75 2.61 6.87
CA PHE A 19 -6.77 1.60 7.94
C PHE A 19 -5.76 1.98 9.03
N ASP A 20 -6.08 1.65 10.26
CA ASP A 20 -5.22 1.92 11.40
C ASP A 20 -4.08 0.88 11.48
N GLY A 21 -2.83 1.34 11.57
CA GLY A 21 -1.65 0.46 11.65
C GLY A 21 -1.60 -0.39 12.91
N VAL A 22 -2.30 0.01 13.98
CA VAL A 22 -2.38 -0.74 15.24
C VAL A 22 -3.51 -1.78 15.20
N ASN A 23 -4.70 -1.37 14.72
CA ASN A 23 -5.92 -2.18 14.78
C ASN A 23 -6.20 -2.96 13.48
N GLY A 24 -5.63 -2.53 12.36
CA GLY A 24 -5.95 -3.10 11.04
C GLY A 24 -7.40 -2.80 10.64
N VAL A 25 -8.09 -3.79 10.09
CA VAL A 25 -9.50 -3.69 9.70
C VAL A 25 -10.40 -3.76 10.92
N GLU A 26 -11.25 -2.75 11.10
CA GLU A 26 -12.25 -2.67 12.16
C GLU A 26 -13.67 -2.91 11.61
N PRO A 27 -14.68 -3.22 12.43
CA PRO A 27 -16.05 -3.49 11.96
C PRO A 27 -16.65 -2.36 11.13
N GLN A 28 -16.30 -1.11 11.46
CA GLN A 28 -16.74 0.06 10.69
C GLN A 28 -16.11 0.08 9.29
N SER A 29 -14.82 -0.29 9.19
CA SER A 29 -14.12 -0.42 7.91
C SER A 29 -14.78 -1.44 7.00
N GLU A 30 -15.21 -2.58 7.54
CA GLU A 30 -15.94 -3.62 6.79
C GLU A 30 -17.26 -3.09 6.22
N THR A 31 -18.01 -2.31 7.02
CA THR A 31 -19.29 -1.75 6.58
C THR A 31 -19.12 -0.80 5.42
N VAL A 32 -18.16 0.13 5.51
CA VAL A 32 -17.89 1.09 4.44
C VAL A 32 -17.29 0.39 3.21
N TRP A 33 -16.45 -0.63 3.42
CA TRP A 33 -15.91 -1.45 2.34
C TRP A 33 -17.01 -2.12 1.50
N ARG A 34 -18.00 -2.75 2.16
CA ARG A 34 -19.14 -3.37 1.50
C ARG A 34 -20.00 -2.36 0.72
N GLN A 35 -20.14 -1.13 1.25
CA GLN A 35 -20.82 -0.06 0.51
C GLN A 35 -20.05 0.33 -0.76
N ALA A 36 -18.74 0.48 -0.67
CA ALA A 36 -17.90 0.75 -1.82
C ALA A 36 -17.97 -0.36 -2.88
N ASP A 37 -18.07 -1.63 -2.46
CA ASP A 37 -18.29 -2.76 -3.36
C ASP A 37 -19.64 -2.67 -4.07
N LYS A 38 -20.68 -2.37 -3.34
CA LYS A 38 -22.05 -2.20 -3.88
C LYS A 38 -22.09 -1.14 -4.98
N TYR A 39 -21.36 -0.05 -4.80
CA TYR A 39 -21.27 1.05 -5.79
C TYR A 39 -20.11 0.89 -6.79
N GLN A 40 -19.42 -0.23 -6.74
CA GLN A 40 -18.32 -0.56 -7.65
C GLN A 40 -17.20 0.49 -7.68
N VAL A 41 -16.88 1.10 -6.53
CA VAL A 41 -15.89 2.16 -6.42
C VAL A 41 -14.48 1.55 -6.42
N PRO A 42 -13.62 1.87 -7.42
CA PRO A 42 -12.20 1.53 -7.40
C PRO A 42 -11.51 2.23 -6.22
N ARG A 43 -10.57 1.55 -5.57
CA ARG A 43 -9.92 2.13 -4.38
C ARG A 43 -8.51 1.63 -4.14
N LEU A 44 -7.77 2.45 -3.41
CA LEU A 44 -6.47 2.14 -2.84
C LEU A 44 -6.63 1.94 -1.33
N CYS A 45 -5.72 1.19 -0.72
CA CYS A 45 -5.62 1.05 0.73
C CYS A 45 -4.44 1.87 1.25
N PHE A 46 -4.60 2.49 2.41
CA PHE A 46 -3.53 3.20 3.09
C PHE A 46 -3.51 2.81 4.58
N ILE A 47 -2.40 2.25 5.02
CA ILE A 47 -2.17 1.91 6.43
C ILE A 47 -1.57 3.13 7.10
N ASN A 48 -2.38 3.81 7.89
CA ASN A 48 -2.03 5.04 8.59
C ASN A 48 -1.54 4.79 10.03
N LYS A 49 -0.95 5.78 10.65
CA LYS A 49 -0.48 5.76 12.06
C LYS A 49 0.63 4.74 12.31
N MET A 50 1.55 4.59 11.36
CA MET A 50 2.71 3.73 11.51
C MET A 50 3.68 4.18 12.62
N ASP A 51 3.59 5.44 13.07
CA ASP A 51 4.33 6.04 14.17
C ASP A 51 3.79 5.67 15.56
N ARG A 52 2.62 5.04 15.65
CA ARG A 52 2.01 4.70 16.94
C ARG A 52 2.59 3.43 17.54
N ILE A 53 2.70 3.43 18.88
CA ILE A 53 3.08 2.24 19.66
C ILE A 53 2.10 1.10 19.35
N GLY A 54 2.63 -0.06 18.98
CA GLY A 54 1.84 -1.24 18.61
C GLY A 54 1.44 -1.29 17.13
N ALA A 55 1.88 -0.33 16.30
CA ALA A 55 1.71 -0.42 14.86
C ALA A 55 2.45 -1.64 14.29
N ASP A 56 1.79 -2.37 13.40
CA ASP A 56 2.30 -3.56 12.76
C ASP A 56 1.74 -3.62 11.32
N PHE A 57 2.60 -3.29 10.38
CA PHE A 57 2.22 -3.19 8.97
C PHE A 57 1.76 -4.53 8.40
N GLU A 58 2.51 -5.60 8.67
CA GLU A 58 2.19 -6.92 8.13
C GLU A 58 0.87 -7.46 8.67
N ARG A 59 0.62 -7.27 9.97
CA ARG A 59 -0.65 -7.62 10.61
C ARG A 59 -1.81 -6.81 10.03
N ALA A 60 -1.61 -5.51 9.79
CA ALA A 60 -2.63 -4.67 9.18
C ALA A 60 -2.95 -5.13 7.74
N VAL A 61 -1.93 -5.46 6.92
CA VAL A 61 -2.13 -6.01 5.57
C VAL A 61 -2.77 -7.39 5.61
N ALA A 62 -2.39 -8.26 6.55
CA ALA A 62 -3.03 -9.57 6.73
C ALA A 62 -4.53 -9.42 7.05
N SER A 63 -4.91 -8.45 7.88
CA SER A 63 -6.30 -8.17 8.21
C SER A 63 -7.16 -7.78 6.99
N LEU A 64 -6.57 -7.15 5.96
CA LEU A 64 -7.27 -6.89 4.69
C LEU A 64 -7.66 -8.21 4.00
N ARG A 65 -6.73 -9.18 3.95
CA ARG A 65 -6.99 -10.50 3.35
C ARG A 65 -8.05 -11.28 4.13
N GLU A 66 -7.89 -11.32 5.45
CA GLU A 66 -8.70 -12.16 6.34
C GLU A 66 -10.13 -11.63 6.53
N ARG A 67 -10.29 -10.31 6.69
CA ARG A 67 -11.57 -9.70 7.05
C ARG A 67 -12.33 -9.12 5.87
N LEU A 68 -11.63 -8.60 4.87
CA LEU A 68 -12.25 -8.05 3.66
C LEU A 68 -12.26 -9.04 2.50
N HIS A 69 -11.52 -10.15 2.61
CA HIS A 69 -11.37 -11.18 1.56
C HIS A 69 -10.89 -10.59 0.23
N VAL A 70 -9.93 -9.68 0.30
CA VAL A 70 -9.37 -9.00 -0.86
C VAL A 70 -7.94 -9.43 -1.15
N HIS A 71 -7.44 -9.08 -2.33
CA HIS A 71 -6.06 -9.28 -2.75
C HIS A 71 -5.28 -7.95 -2.62
N PRO A 72 -4.60 -7.69 -1.48
CA PRO A 72 -3.77 -6.51 -1.32
C PRO A 72 -2.44 -6.68 -2.04
N ILE A 73 -2.01 -5.65 -2.77
CA ILE A 73 -0.69 -5.56 -3.39
C ILE A 73 0.10 -4.48 -2.65
N VAL A 74 1.11 -4.88 -1.91
CA VAL A 74 1.96 -3.95 -1.14
C VAL A 74 2.82 -3.14 -2.09
N MET A 75 2.67 -1.80 -2.03
CA MET A 75 3.39 -0.84 -2.86
C MET A 75 4.53 -0.17 -2.12
N GLN A 76 4.42 -0.11 -0.80
CA GLN A 76 5.37 0.55 0.09
C GLN A 76 5.53 -0.28 1.36
N ILE A 77 6.74 -0.26 1.92
CA ILE A 77 7.02 -0.83 3.24
C ILE A 77 7.56 0.25 4.18
N PRO A 78 7.22 0.21 5.49
CA PRO A 78 7.69 1.20 6.44
C PRO A 78 9.17 1.02 6.78
N ILE A 79 9.85 2.13 7.05
CA ILE A 79 11.19 2.16 7.65
C ILE A 79 11.02 2.37 9.16
N GLY A 80 11.08 1.27 9.91
CA GLY A 80 10.71 1.26 11.32
C GLY A 80 9.21 1.34 11.56
N TRP A 81 8.79 1.27 12.81
CA TRP A 81 7.41 1.39 13.25
C TRP A 81 7.34 1.95 14.68
N GLY A 82 6.18 2.43 15.08
CA GLY A 82 6.02 3.11 16.36
C GLY A 82 6.94 4.33 16.46
N PRO A 83 7.56 4.58 17.61
CA PRO A 83 8.46 5.74 17.79
C PRO A 83 9.69 5.73 16.87
N GLU A 84 10.01 4.60 16.26
CA GLU A 84 11.13 4.45 15.32
C GLU A 84 10.71 4.60 13.86
N PHE A 85 9.46 4.90 13.57
CA PHE A 85 9.00 5.15 12.20
C PHE A 85 9.70 6.39 11.64
N ARG A 86 10.44 6.22 10.54
CA ARG A 86 11.28 7.28 9.93
C ARG A 86 10.91 7.59 8.48
N GLY A 87 10.08 6.76 7.88
CA GLY A 87 9.74 6.91 6.48
C GLY A 87 9.22 5.62 5.87
N ILE A 88 9.27 5.57 4.55
CA ILE A 88 8.79 4.44 3.77
C ILE A 88 9.76 4.11 2.64
N ILE A 89 9.69 2.90 2.12
CA ILE A 89 10.35 2.53 0.87
C ILE A 89 9.29 2.33 -0.20
N ASP A 90 9.42 3.06 -1.29
CA ASP A 90 8.62 2.86 -2.50
C ASP A 90 9.18 1.68 -3.30
N LEU A 91 8.36 0.66 -3.50
CA LEU A 91 8.78 -0.58 -4.19
C LEU A 91 8.77 -0.46 -5.71
N ILE A 92 8.11 0.55 -6.28
CA ILE A 92 8.15 0.80 -7.73
C ILE A 92 9.47 1.43 -8.12
N ASP A 93 9.81 2.53 -7.46
CA ASP A 93 10.98 3.34 -7.80
C ASP A 93 12.23 2.95 -7.01
N GLU A 94 12.11 2.00 -6.07
CA GLU A 94 13.19 1.51 -5.20
C GLU A 94 13.94 2.64 -4.49
N LYS A 95 13.15 3.52 -3.83
CA LYS A 95 13.66 4.68 -3.09
C LYS A 95 13.14 4.67 -1.66
N ALA A 96 14.02 5.05 -0.75
CA ALA A 96 13.61 5.43 0.60
C ALA A 96 13.09 6.88 0.58
N ILE A 97 11.98 7.12 1.27
CA ILE A 97 11.33 8.41 1.41
C ILE A 97 11.27 8.74 2.90
N HIS A 98 12.02 9.75 3.32
CA HIS A 98 12.05 10.24 4.69
C HIS A 98 11.24 11.53 4.79
N PHE A 99 10.27 11.57 5.70
CA PHE A 99 9.45 12.75 5.93
C PHE A 99 10.03 13.60 7.07
N HIS A 100 10.05 14.91 6.88
CA HIS A 100 10.48 15.83 7.92
C HIS A 100 9.35 16.11 8.92
N SER A 101 9.62 15.87 10.21
CA SER A 101 8.63 16.08 11.27
C SER A 101 8.33 17.55 11.53
N GLU A 102 9.26 18.45 11.16
CA GLU A 102 9.16 19.89 11.44
C GLU A 102 8.05 20.59 10.65
N ASP A 103 7.66 20.03 9.50
CA ASP A 103 6.63 20.59 8.61
C ASP A 103 5.44 19.65 8.38
N LEU A 104 5.24 18.72 9.31
CA LEU A 104 4.16 17.71 9.23
C LEU A 104 4.22 16.85 7.95
N GLY A 105 5.42 16.60 7.44
CA GLY A 105 5.64 15.78 6.25
C GLY A 105 5.39 16.50 4.92
N ALA A 106 5.29 17.81 4.91
CA ALA A 106 5.13 18.59 3.68
C ALA A 106 6.39 18.54 2.80
N SER A 107 7.57 18.36 3.40
CA SER A 107 8.81 18.08 2.69
C SER A 107 9.30 16.65 2.97
N TYR A 108 10.03 16.11 2.01
CA TYR A 108 10.61 14.77 2.11
C TYR A 108 11.96 14.72 1.40
N GLU A 109 12.79 13.80 1.82
CA GLU A 109 14.05 13.45 1.17
C GLU A 109 13.97 12.08 0.51
N LEU A 110 14.60 11.96 -0.66
CA LEU A 110 14.73 10.69 -1.37
C LEU A 110 16.14 10.16 -1.17
N ASP A 111 16.24 8.98 -0.60
CA ASP A 111 17.50 8.30 -0.33
C ASP A 111 17.58 6.94 -0.99
N ALA A 112 18.80 6.39 -0.96
CA ALA A 112 19.02 4.99 -1.29
C ALA A 112 18.38 4.08 -0.23
N ILE A 113 18.01 2.88 -0.64
CA ILE A 113 17.50 1.85 0.28
C ILE A 113 18.59 1.54 1.33
N PRO A 114 18.22 1.56 2.64
CA PRO A 114 19.16 1.16 3.69
C PRO A 114 19.69 -0.26 3.45
N PRO A 115 21.02 -0.49 3.58
CA PRO A 115 21.61 -1.80 3.29
C PRO A 115 20.99 -2.95 4.08
N GLU A 116 20.58 -2.71 5.32
CA GLU A 116 19.92 -3.69 6.19
C GLU A 116 18.52 -4.08 5.70
N MET A 117 17.88 -3.26 4.87
CA MET A 117 16.57 -3.54 4.29
C MET A 117 16.62 -4.07 2.86
N ALA A 118 17.81 -4.16 2.26
CA ALA A 118 17.96 -4.52 0.84
C ALA A 118 17.33 -5.86 0.48
N GLU A 119 17.43 -6.87 1.35
CA GLU A 119 16.84 -8.20 1.11
C GLU A 119 15.32 -8.17 1.23
N SER A 120 14.77 -7.57 2.30
CA SER A 120 13.32 -7.46 2.50
C SER A 120 12.64 -6.63 1.41
N VAL A 121 13.31 -5.58 0.93
CA VAL A 121 12.82 -4.77 -0.19
C VAL A 121 12.80 -5.58 -1.49
N ARG A 122 13.85 -6.34 -1.76
CA ARG A 122 13.92 -7.19 -2.95
C ARG A 122 12.81 -8.24 -2.96
N GLU A 123 12.56 -8.87 -1.82
CA GLU A 123 11.49 -9.84 -1.67
C GLU A 123 10.10 -9.19 -1.81
N ALA A 124 9.86 -8.08 -1.13
CA ALA A 124 8.60 -7.35 -1.22
C ALA A 124 8.32 -6.86 -2.66
N ARG A 125 9.35 -6.33 -3.34
CA ARG A 125 9.24 -5.93 -4.74
C ARG A 125 8.92 -7.10 -5.66
N ARG A 126 9.57 -8.24 -5.46
CA ARG A 126 9.28 -9.46 -6.22
C ARG A 126 7.81 -9.86 -6.08
N HIS A 127 7.29 -9.92 -4.86
CA HIS A 127 5.87 -10.22 -4.61
C HIS A 127 4.93 -9.19 -5.23
N MET A 128 5.30 -7.91 -5.20
CA MET A 128 4.52 -6.86 -5.86
C MET A 128 4.44 -7.07 -7.37
N ILE A 129 5.58 -7.38 -8.01
CA ILE A 129 5.64 -7.63 -9.46
C ILE A 129 4.85 -8.90 -9.83
N GLU A 130 5.00 -9.98 -9.07
CA GLU A 130 4.26 -11.23 -9.27
C GLU A 130 2.75 -10.98 -9.24
N ALA A 131 2.28 -10.27 -8.20
CA ALA A 131 0.86 -9.95 -8.06
C ALA A 131 0.36 -8.99 -9.16
N ALA A 132 1.17 -8.00 -9.57
CA ALA A 132 0.80 -7.10 -10.65
C ALA A 132 0.75 -7.81 -12.02
N ALA A 133 1.64 -8.78 -12.24
CA ALA A 133 1.72 -9.55 -13.48
C ALA A 133 0.46 -10.38 -13.77
N GLU A 134 -0.32 -10.75 -12.76
CA GLU A 134 -1.62 -11.40 -12.93
C GLU A 134 -2.61 -10.56 -13.78
N PHE A 135 -2.36 -9.25 -13.90
CA PHE A 135 -3.22 -8.29 -14.60
C PHE A 135 -2.61 -7.78 -15.92
N SER A 136 -1.48 -8.35 -16.37
CA SER A 136 -0.80 -7.92 -17.61
C SER A 136 0.04 -9.04 -18.21
N ASP A 137 -0.41 -9.59 -19.33
CA ASP A 137 0.32 -10.63 -20.05
C ASP A 137 1.75 -10.20 -20.40
N SER A 138 1.94 -8.96 -20.84
CA SER A 138 3.27 -8.44 -21.17
C SER A 138 4.19 -8.31 -19.96
N LEU A 139 3.65 -7.95 -18.79
CA LEU A 139 4.43 -7.92 -17.54
C LEU A 139 4.76 -9.35 -17.09
N MET A 140 3.82 -10.27 -17.22
CA MET A 140 4.03 -11.67 -16.90
C MET A 140 5.13 -12.28 -17.78
N GLU A 141 5.13 -12.01 -19.08
CA GLU A 141 6.17 -12.49 -20.00
C GLU A 141 7.55 -11.97 -19.59
N LYS A 142 7.68 -10.66 -19.37
CA LYS A 142 8.94 -10.06 -18.89
C LYS A 142 9.43 -10.70 -17.59
N TYR A 143 8.53 -10.86 -16.62
CA TYR A 143 8.87 -11.45 -15.34
C TYR A 143 9.36 -12.89 -15.49
N LEU A 144 8.69 -13.73 -16.28
CA LEU A 144 9.07 -15.13 -16.53
C LEU A 144 10.41 -15.27 -17.27
N HIS A 145 10.73 -14.33 -18.16
CA HIS A 145 12.00 -14.32 -18.88
C HIS A 145 13.15 -13.65 -18.10
N GLY A 146 12.88 -13.14 -16.87
CA GLY A 146 13.88 -12.44 -16.07
C GLY A 146 14.35 -11.11 -16.67
N GLU A 147 13.49 -10.50 -17.49
CA GLU A 147 13.77 -9.19 -18.08
C GLU A 147 13.59 -8.07 -17.03
N PRO A 148 14.28 -6.93 -17.20
CA PRO A 148 14.08 -5.79 -16.32
C PRO A 148 12.66 -5.29 -16.36
N VAL A 149 12.03 -5.20 -15.18
CA VAL A 149 10.68 -4.68 -14.99
C VAL A 149 10.77 -3.24 -14.51
N THR A 150 10.11 -2.33 -15.22
CA THR A 150 10.13 -0.90 -14.97
C THR A 150 8.78 -0.41 -14.41
N ARG A 151 8.77 0.85 -13.95
CA ARG A 151 7.55 1.56 -13.55
C ARG A 151 6.48 1.53 -14.66
N ASP A 152 6.88 1.70 -15.90
CA ASP A 152 5.95 1.75 -17.05
C ASP A 152 5.31 0.39 -17.35
N ASP A 153 5.91 -0.70 -16.89
CA ASP A 153 5.32 -2.04 -16.95
C ASP A 153 4.34 -2.26 -15.79
N ILE A 154 4.72 -1.83 -14.58
CA ILE A 154 3.98 -2.09 -13.34
C ILE A 154 2.70 -1.25 -13.24
N VAL A 155 2.79 0.07 -13.46
CA VAL A 155 1.69 1.00 -13.22
C VAL A 155 0.43 0.70 -14.05
N PRO A 156 0.52 0.36 -15.37
CA PRO A 156 -0.66 -0.02 -16.14
C PRO A 156 -1.34 -1.30 -15.63
N ALA A 157 -0.55 -2.29 -15.18
CA ALA A 157 -1.07 -3.53 -14.61
C ALA A 157 -1.85 -3.26 -13.31
N LEU A 158 -1.25 -2.47 -12.40
CA LEU A 158 -1.91 -2.06 -11.16
C LEU A 158 -3.18 -1.24 -11.42
N ARG A 159 -3.15 -0.33 -12.39
CA ARG A 159 -4.35 0.44 -12.78
C ARG A 159 -5.47 -0.50 -13.22
N ARG A 160 -5.18 -1.51 -14.02
CA ARG A 160 -6.17 -2.51 -14.44
C ARG A 160 -6.73 -3.26 -13.23
N ALA A 161 -5.87 -3.73 -12.32
CA ALA A 161 -6.27 -4.41 -11.10
C ALA A 161 -7.24 -3.57 -10.25
N VAL A 162 -6.94 -2.28 -10.06
CA VAL A 162 -7.77 -1.32 -9.30
C VAL A 162 -9.10 -1.07 -9.99
N LEU A 163 -9.11 -0.80 -11.28
CA LEU A 163 -10.32 -0.47 -12.03
C LEU A 163 -11.29 -1.67 -12.13
N THR A 164 -10.74 -2.88 -12.18
CA THR A 164 -11.55 -4.12 -12.13
C THR A 164 -11.90 -4.54 -10.70
N ARG A 165 -11.33 -3.87 -9.69
CA ARG A 165 -11.46 -4.21 -8.25
C ARG A 165 -11.00 -5.64 -7.93
N ALA A 166 -10.11 -6.18 -8.73
CA ALA A 166 -9.57 -7.51 -8.53
C ALA A 166 -8.43 -7.54 -7.51
N ALA A 167 -7.68 -6.44 -7.41
CA ALA A 167 -6.66 -6.26 -6.38
C ALA A 167 -6.56 -4.78 -5.94
N PHE A 168 -5.99 -4.56 -4.77
CA PHE A 168 -5.97 -3.25 -4.11
C PHE A 168 -4.53 -2.89 -3.69
N PRO A 169 -3.92 -1.87 -4.32
CA PRO A 169 -2.62 -1.35 -3.90
C PRO A 169 -2.66 -0.84 -2.46
N VAL A 170 -1.64 -1.18 -1.68
CA VAL A 170 -1.51 -0.82 -0.27
C VAL A 170 -0.30 0.07 -0.08
N PHE A 171 -0.54 1.24 0.46
CA PHE A 171 0.45 2.25 0.85
C PHE A 171 0.49 2.35 2.37
N CYS A 172 1.51 3.00 2.91
CA CYS A 172 1.61 3.23 4.36
C CYS A 172 2.22 4.59 4.69
N GLY A 173 2.00 5.02 5.93
CA GLY A 173 2.55 6.27 6.43
C GLY A 173 2.02 6.63 7.81
N SER A 174 2.26 7.89 8.17
CA SER A 174 1.75 8.53 9.37
C SER A 174 1.28 9.94 9.06
N SER A 175 0.19 10.34 9.69
CA SER A 175 -0.38 11.70 9.61
C SER A 175 -0.86 12.16 10.98
#